data_e42b3e4debcaae7e2a95a334b8ef8d0b
#
_entry.id   e42b3e4debcaae7e2a95a334b8ef8d0b
#
_cell.length_a   1.000
_cell.length_b   1.000
_cell.length_c   1.000
_cell.angle_alpha   90.00
_cell.angle_beta   90.00
_cell.angle_gamma   90.00
#
_symmetry.space_group_name_H-M   'P 1'
#
loop_
_entity.id
_entity.type
_entity.pdbx_description
1 polymer ?
#
loop_
_entity_poly.entity_id
_entity_poly.type
_entity_poly.pdbx_seq_one_letter_code
_entity_poly.pdbx_strand_id
1 'polypeptide(L)'
;MDVQLKRGLLDVCVLAAIRSEDSYGYKIIKDMKPYIELSESTLYTILKRLETSKMLTVRTAEHDGRLRKYYHITKDGLKRIDEFKTDWEEILSIYRFVTKEDDGDE
;
A
#
# COMPACT_ATOMS: atom_id res chain seq x y z
N MET A 1 6.97 -13.71 6.86
CA MET A 1 7.45 -12.86 5.76
C MET A 1 8.54 -11.94 6.28
N ASP A 2 9.56 -11.72 5.47
CA ASP A 2 10.65 -10.83 5.83
C ASP A 2 10.13 -9.42 6.13
N VAL A 3 10.68 -8.76 7.15
CA VAL A 3 10.22 -7.46 7.61
C VAL A 3 10.37 -6.39 6.53
N GLN A 4 11.51 -6.39 5.83
CA GLN A 4 11.75 -5.40 4.79
C GLN A 4 10.79 -5.58 3.62
N LEU A 5 10.58 -6.82 3.21
CA LEU A 5 9.64 -7.12 2.13
C LEU A 5 8.23 -6.72 2.52
N LYS A 6 7.81 -7.07 3.72
CA LYS A 6 6.48 -6.74 4.20
C LYS A 6 6.25 -5.24 4.24
N ARG A 7 7.28 -4.49 4.67
CA ARG A 7 7.17 -3.02 4.75
C ARG A 7 6.88 -2.41 3.38
N GLY A 8 7.58 -2.86 2.34
CA GLY A 8 7.35 -2.36 1.00
C GLY A 8 5.96 -2.70 0.49
N LEU A 9 5.50 -3.90 0.79
CA LEU A 9 4.16 -4.33 0.39
C LEU A 9 3.08 -3.52 1.11
N LEU A 10 3.28 -3.23 2.40
CA LEU A 10 2.32 -2.44 3.16
C LEU A 10 2.15 -1.03 2.59
N ASP A 11 3.26 -0.40 2.19
CA ASP A 11 3.19 0.94 1.61
C ASP A 11 2.29 0.95 0.36
N VAL A 12 2.48 0.00 -0.53
CA VAL A 12 1.70 -0.06 -1.77
C VAL A 12 0.25 -0.42 -1.47
N CYS A 13 0.01 -1.30 -0.49
CA CYS A 13 -1.35 -1.66 -0.10
C CYS A 13 -2.12 -0.45 0.44
N VAL A 14 -1.46 0.38 1.26
CA VAL A 14 -2.10 1.58 1.79
C VAL A 14 -2.44 2.54 0.65
N LEU A 15 -1.52 2.74 -0.30
CA LEU A 15 -1.79 3.58 -1.46
C LEU A 15 -2.95 3.02 -2.28
N ALA A 16 -3.00 1.72 -2.46
CA ALA A 16 -4.10 1.08 -3.20
C ALA A 16 -5.44 1.28 -2.50
N ALA A 17 -5.44 1.29 -1.17
CA ALA A 17 -6.67 1.47 -0.39
C ALA A 17 -7.28 2.85 -0.58
N ILE A 18 -6.48 3.85 -0.98
CA ILE A 18 -6.97 5.21 -1.20
C ILE A 18 -6.97 5.59 -2.68
N ARG A 19 -6.76 4.60 -3.56
CA ARG A 19 -6.58 4.86 -4.98
C ARG A 19 -7.84 5.37 -5.67
N SER A 20 -8.98 4.75 -5.39
CA SER A 20 -10.23 5.06 -6.07
C SER A 20 -10.96 6.25 -5.47
N GLU A 21 -10.80 6.46 -4.19
CA GLU A 21 -11.42 7.57 -3.49
C GLU A 21 -10.70 7.81 -2.17
N ASP A 22 -10.87 9.01 -1.63
CA ASP A 22 -10.27 9.33 -0.35
C ASP A 22 -10.78 8.38 0.73
N SER A 23 -9.94 8.09 1.71
CA SER A 23 -10.28 7.15 2.75
C SER A 23 -9.73 7.62 4.08
N TYR A 24 -10.04 6.91 5.14
CA TYR A 24 -9.61 7.24 6.49
C TYR A 24 -9.13 5.97 7.19
N GLY A 25 -8.43 6.16 8.32
CA GLY A 25 -7.69 5.06 8.95
C GLY A 25 -8.48 3.79 9.16
N TYR A 26 -9.66 3.89 9.77
CA TYR A 26 -10.46 2.70 10.06
C TYR A 26 -10.85 1.95 8.78
N LYS A 27 -11.27 2.70 7.76
CA LYS A 27 -11.67 2.07 6.51
C LYS A 27 -10.49 1.44 5.80
N ILE A 28 -9.32 2.08 5.85
CA ILE A 28 -8.11 1.52 5.23
C ILE A 28 -7.78 0.17 5.84
N ILE A 29 -7.79 0.09 7.18
CA ILE A 29 -7.50 -1.18 7.87
C ILE A 29 -8.52 -2.23 7.49
N LYS A 30 -9.80 -1.85 7.47
CA LYS A 30 -10.88 -2.77 7.14
C LYS A 30 -10.74 -3.32 5.73
N ASP A 31 -10.43 -2.44 4.76
CA ASP A 31 -10.31 -2.84 3.37
C ASP A 31 -9.09 -3.71 3.13
N MET A 32 -8.02 -3.52 3.91
CA MET A 32 -6.80 -4.31 3.76
C MET A 32 -6.87 -5.65 4.46
N LYS A 33 -7.76 -5.79 5.45
CA LYS A 33 -7.77 -6.95 6.32
C LYS A 33 -7.82 -8.31 5.61
N PRO A 34 -8.61 -8.48 4.53
CA PRO A 34 -8.64 -9.77 3.83
C PRO A 34 -7.29 -10.19 3.23
N TYR A 35 -6.40 -9.23 3.03
CA TYR A 35 -5.13 -9.48 2.34
C TYR A 35 -3.93 -9.41 3.27
N ILE A 36 -3.91 -8.43 4.17
CA ILE A 36 -2.79 -8.25 5.05
C ILE A 36 -3.25 -7.48 6.28
N GLU A 37 -2.87 -7.98 7.45
CA GLU A 37 -3.23 -7.32 8.71
C GLU A 37 -2.17 -6.31 9.10
N LEU A 38 -2.63 -5.19 9.65
CA LEU A 38 -1.72 -4.24 10.26
C LEU A 38 -2.44 -3.56 11.41
N SER A 39 -1.65 -3.15 12.41
CA SER A 39 -2.17 -2.45 13.56
C SER A 39 -2.42 -0.99 13.21
N GLU A 40 -3.24 -0.34 14.04
CA GLU A 40 -3.53 1.07 13.86
C GLU A 40 -2.26 1.91 13.93
N SER A 41 -1.38 1.61 14.90
CA SER A 41 -0.15 2.37 15.04
C SER A 41 0.78 2.19 13.84
N THR A 42 0.84 0.99 13.28
CA THR A 42 1.64 0.74 12.08
C THR A 42 1.07 1.52 10.90
N LEU A 43 -0.26 1.53 10.75
CA LEU A 43 -0.88 2.28 9.68
C LEU A 43 -0.51 3.76 9.75
N TYR A 44 -0.63 4.37 10.93
CA TYR A 44 -0.33 5.80 11.04
C TYR A 44 1.13 6.12 10.79
N THR A 45 2.03 5.20 11.12
CA THR A 45 3.44 5.36 10.78
C THR A 45 3.63 5.36 9.26
N ILE A 46 2.95 4.44 8.57
CA ILE A 46 3.02 4.35 7.11
C ILE A 46 2.42 5.60 6.47
N LEU A 47 1.25 6.03 6.93
CA LEU A 47 0.59 7.22 6.39
C LEU A 47 1.47 8.46 6.53
N LYS A 48 2.13 8.61 7.67
CA LYS A 48 3.02 9.74 7.90
C LYS A 48 4.19 9.71 6.94
N ARG A 49 4.77 8.55 6.72
CA ARG A 49 5.90 8.40 5.81
C ARG A 49 5.50 8.70 4.37
N LEU A 50 4.33 8.21 3.95
CA LEU A 50 3.83 8.46 2.61
C LEU A 50 3.49 9.94 2.40
N GLU A 51 2.99 10.59 3.44
CA GLU A 51 2.72 12.03 3.37
C GLU A 51 4.03 12.79 3.20
N THR A 52 5.05 12.43 4.00
CA THR A 52 6.35 13.08 3.90
C THR A 52 6.96 12.90 2.52
N SER A 53 6.75 11.74 1.89
CA SER A 53 7.23 11.46 0.55
C SER A 53 6.32 12.04 -0.54
N LYS A 54 5.26 12.74 -0.14
CA LYS A 54 4.33 13.40 -1.06
C LYS A 54 3.56 12.42 -1.95
N MET A 55 3.40 11.19 -1.49
CA MET A 55 2.61 10.19 -2.22
C MET A 55 1.14 10.26 -1.85
N LEU A 56 0.82 10.98 -0.77
CA LEU A 56 -0.56 11.26 -0.41
C LEU A 56 -0.62 12.63 0.27
N THR A 57 -1.83 13.19 0.33
CA THR A 57 -2.11 14.40 1.09
C THR A 57 -3.18 14.09 2.11
N VAL A 58 -3.27 14.94 3.13
CA VAL A 58 -4.19 14.75 4.24
C VAL A 58 -5.08 15.98 4.35
N ARG A 59 -6.38 15.77 4.55
CA ARG A 59 -7.30 16.85 4.90
C ARG A 59 -8.14 16.40 6.08
N THR A 60 -8.62 17.36 6.83
CA THR A 60 -9.49 17.09 7.99
C THR A 60 -10.89 17.56 7.65
N ALA A 61 -11.88 16.74 7.97
CA ALA A 61 -13.27 17.10 7.77
C ALA A 61 -14.10 16.58 8.94
N GLU A 62 -15.23 17.26 9.20
CA GLU A 62 -16.12 16.84 10.25
C GLU A 62 -16.99 15.67 9.81
N HIS A 63 -17.14 14.68 10.69
CA HIS A 63 -18.00 13.54 10.44
C HIS A 63 -18.66 13.17 11.77
N ASP A 64 -19.98 13.24 11.82
CA ASP A 64 -20.75 12.92 13.03
C ASP A 64 -20.24 13.70 14.25
N GLY A 65 -19.95 14.98 14.07
CA GLY A 65 -19.53 15.84 15.15
C GLY A 65 -18.08 15.70 15.56
N ARG A 66 -17.29 14.92 14.86
CA ARG A 66 -15.86 14.70 15.14
C ARG A 66 -15.02 15.03 13.93
N LEU A 67 -13.78 15.47 14.18
CA LEU A 67 -12.84 15.70 13.11
C LEU A 67 -12.25 14.36 12.70
N ARG A 68 -12.20 14.13 11.38
CA ARG A 68 -11.64 12.91 10.80
C ARG A 68 -10.64 13.29 9.73
N LYS A 69 -9.50 12.61 9.72
CA LYS A 69 -8.48 12.80 8.68
C LYS A 69 -8.77 11.92 7.50
N TYR A 70 -8.76 12.53 6.32
CA TYR A 70 -8.95 11.82 5.06
C TYR A 70 -7.66 11.89 4.26
N TYR A 71 -7.33 10.80 3.59
CA TYR A 71 -6.10 10.64 2.84
C TYR A 71 -6.41 10.53 1.36
N HIS A 72 -5.68 11.31 0.57
CA HIS A 72 -5.88 11.42 -0.87
C HIS A 72 -4.59 11.06 -1.59
N ILE A 73 -4.65 10.15 -2.58
CA ILE A 73 -3.47 9.75 -3.32
C ILE A 73 -3.06 10.84 -4.31
N THR A 74 -1.76 11.05 -4.45
CA THR A 74 -1.21 12.01 -5.40
C THR A 74 -0.78 11.30 -6.67
N LYS A 75 -0.33 12.08 -7.67
CA LYS A 75 0.24 11.51 -8.89
C LYS A 75 1.45 10.63 -8.56
N ASP A 76 2.27 11.09 -7.60
CA ASP A 76 3.44 10.29 -7.20
C ASP A 76 3.02 8.98 -6.54
N GLY A 77 1.92 9.00 -5.79
CA GLY A 77 1.38 7.77 -5.22
C GLY A 77 0.90 6.80 -6.28
N LEU A 78 0.22 7.31 -7.30
CA LEU A 78 -0.23 6.48 -8.42
C LEU A 78 0.96 5.89 -9.16
N LYS A 79 2.00 6.70 -9.37
CA LYS A 79 3.21 6.23 -10.02
C LYS A 79 3.86 5.11 -9.22
N ARG A 80 3.86 5.22 -7.90
CA ARG A 80 4.42 4.18 -7.05
C ARG A 80 3.69 2.84 -7.25
N ILE A 81 2.37 2.88 -7.39
CA ILE A 81 1.59 1.67 -7.66
C ILE A 81 2.00 1.07 -9.01
N ASP A 82 2.18 1.91 -10.03
CA ASP A 82 2.59 1.42 -11.34
C ASP A 82 3.99 0.81 -11.30
N GLU A 83 4.90 1.42 -10.54
CA GLU A 83 6.23 0.85 -10.36
C GLU A 83 6.17 -0.51 -9.69
N PHE A 84 5.25 -0.66 -8.74
CA PHE A 84 5.07 -1.95 -8.07
C PHE A 84 4.68 -3.04 -9.08
N LYS A 85 3.80 -2.72 -10.03
CA LYS A 85 3.39 -3.70 -11.04
C LYS A 85 4.59 -4.20 -11.83
N THR A 86 5.45 -3.28 -12.25
CA THR A 86 6.65 -3.63 -13.00
C THR A 86 7.60 -4.45 -12.14
N ASP A 87 7.84 -4.02 -10.91
CA ASP A 87 8.71 -4.75 -9.99
C ASP A 87 8.20 -6.17 -9.77
N TRP A 88 6.89 -6.31 -9.65
CA TRP A 88 6.30 -7.62 -9.40
C TRP A 88 6.51 -8.58 -10.56
N GLU A 89 6.43 -8.07 -11.79
CA GLU A 89 6.68 -8.90 -12.96
C GLU A 89 8.12 -9.43 -12.95
N GLU A 90 9.07 -8.58 -12.56
CA GLU A 90 10.45 -9.01 -12.44
C GLU A 90 10.62 -10.04 -11.32
N ILE A 91 9.98 -9.78 -10.19
CA ILE A 91 10.05 -10.69 -9.05
C ILE A 91 9.48 -12.05 -9.44
N LEU A 92 8.38 -12.07 -10.17
CA LEU A 92 7.77 -13.32 -10.60
C LEU A 92 8.70 -14.11 -11.52
N SER A 93 9.39 -13.43 -12.40
CA SER A 93 10.38 -14.06 -13.27
C SER A 93 11.50 -14.70 -12.44
N ILE A 94 12.00 -13.96 -11.45
CA ILE A 94 13.03 -14.47 -10.55
C ILE A 94 12.51 -15.66 -9.74
N TYR A 95 11.26 -15.56 -9.28
CA TYR A 95 10.62 -16.63 -8.54
C TYR A 95 10.62 -17.93 -9.34
N ARG A 96 10.26 -17.84 -10.62
CA ARG A 96 10.26 -19.02 -11.50
C ARG A 96 11.65 -19.62 -11.65
N PHE A 97 12.66 -18.77 -11.76
CA PHE A 97 14.03 -19.25 -11.82
C PHE A 97 14.42 -19.97 -10.54
N VAL A 98 14.11 -19.37 -9.40
CA VAL A 98 14.45 -19.92 -8.09
C VAL A 98 13.77 -21.26 -7.86
N THR A 99 12.51 -21.38 -8.25
CA THR A 99 11.74 -22.62 -8.05
C THR A 99 11.85 -23.57 -9.23
N LYS A 100 12.45 -23.11 -10.34
CA LYS A 100 12.62 -23.88 -11.56
C LYS A 100 11.29 -24.32 -12.18
N GLU A 101 10.26 -23.54 -11.97
CA GLU A 101 8.94 -23.86 -12.53
C GLU A 101 8.90 -23.66 -14.04
N ASP A 102 9.79 -22.84 -14.58
CA ASP A 102 9.85 -22.59 -16.01
C ASP A 102 10.66 -23.62 -16.76
N ASP A 103 11.26 -24.57 -16.06
CA ASP A 103 12.18 -25.53 -16.66
C ASP A 103 11.51 -26.84 -16.99
N GLY A 104 10.21 -26.86 -17.01
CA GLY A 104 9.50 -28.10 -17.23
C GLY A 104 9.80 -28.74 -18.57
N ASP A 105 10.24 -27.96 -19.49
CA ASP A 105 10.49 -28.44 -20.83
C ASP A 105 11.90 -28.95 -21.02
N GLU A 106 12.71 -28.92 -20.00
CA GLU A 106 14.06 -29.32 -20.18
C GLU A 106 14.24 -30.79 -20.21
#